data_9729903cd5fc7bcb541aab7392cd142f
#
_entry.id   9729903cd5fc7bcb541aab7392cd142f
#
_cell.length_a   1.000
_cell.length_b   1.000
_cell.length_c   1.000
_cell.angle_alpha   90.00
_cell.angle_beta   90.00
_cell.angle_gamma   90.00
#
_symmetry.space_group_name_H-M   'P 1'
#
loop_
_entity.id
_entity.type
_entity.pdbx_description
1 polymer ?
#
loop_
_entity_poly.entity_id
_entity_poly.type
_entity_poly.pdbx_seq_one_letter_code
_entity_poly.pdbx_strand_id
1 'polypeptide(L)'
;MAALYVLFALTSMAMSQAAVSQAPQLDAFAQKLLGVSDAQTAVWTKGARQGLIEVAPVNLPVNPPGDCNHYGWPVATMTKDTLIVMHRRIPGHRAKGAGKPHPRMSYGVVLRSTDEGKTWSKPYDLRNCMKAEDRLRGGLVPLSHRAKFDKGNKSTLGYKVHLHAIGTARSGAVVAVNNHGVFRSEDAGSTWKHFSKALREDTFNHQIINIGPRILDDPKHGLLVFGNWFGEVNQYHKYSEKLVALSSLDGGATWKAEEHPVGFKQYEPAALLHDGQYRFVTRDQNQVRAHRQMSWVPGQKPIIQKTNLQDPRLVDTVDLSFNPVTKRLEIVRSERHRMQLWLWSIDPKDWAKSQWRRECRLLARKGGFYSAADGFHPAGAIINKKRGVQHIFIYIGHPNGPAGVFRITRTLNTPKLKQLLAENN
;
A
#
# COMPACT_ATOMS: atom_id res chain seq x y z
N MET A 1 -61.80 -48.47 4.52
CA MET A 1 -61.83 -47.12 3.90
C MET A 1 -61.28 -46.13 4.88
N ALA A 2 -60.02 -45.74 4.74
CA ALA A 2 -59.34 -44.78 5.60
C ALA A 2 -58.98 -43.56 4.72
N ALA A 3 -59.58 -42.42 5.05
CA ALA A 3 -59.34 -41.17 4.35
C ALA A 3 -58.06 -40.51 4.88
N LEU A 4 -57.10 -40.27 3.99
CA LEU A 4 -55.85 -39.62 4.27
C LEU A 4 -56.04 -38.09 4.09
N TYR A 5 -55.98 -37.32 5.20
CA TYR A 5 -55.96 -35.87 5.16
C TYR A 5 -54.49 -35.40 4.95
N VAL A 6 -54.21 -34.82 3.80
CA VAL A 6 -52.95 -34.14 3.53
C VAL A 6 -53.09 -32.68 3.98
N LEU A 7 -52.36 -32.33 5.04
CA LEU A 7 -52.27 -30.95 5.54
C LEU A 7 -51.17 -30.24 4.79
N PHE A 8 -51.51 -29.31 3.89
CA PHE A 8 -50.53 -28.37 3.28
C PHE A 8 -50.20 -27.26 4.30
N ALA A 9 -49.02 -27.34 4.87
CA ALA A 9 -48.45 -26.24 5.65
C ALA A 9 -47.85 -25.22 4.68
N LEU A 10 -48.51 -24.10 4.50
CA LEU A 10 -47.96 -22.91 3.85
C LEU A 10 -46.95 -22.26 4.81
N THR A 11 -45.67 -22.58 4.66
CA THR A 11 -44.60 -21.81 5.27
C THR A 11 -44.42 -20.53 4.51
N SER A 12 -44.92 -19.43 5.03
CA SER A 12 -44.62 -18.08 4.59
C SER A 12 -43.11 -17.83 4.77
N MET A 13 -42.34 -17.86 3.70
CA MET A 13 -40.98 -17.30 3.69
C MET A 13 -41.08 -15.78 3.92
N ALA A 14 -40.93 -15.35 5.14
CA ALA A 14 -40.60 -13.98 5.46
C ALA A 14 -39.22 -13.68 4.84
N MET A 15 -39.21 -13.01 3.67
CA MET A 15 -37.99 -12.40 3.16
C MET A 15 -37.52 -11.41 4.21
N SER A 16 -36.48 -11.79 4.94
CA SER A 16 -35.71 -10.88 5.76
C SER A 16 -35.23 -9.76 4.83
N GLN A 17 -35.85 -8.58 4.95
CA GLN A 17 -35.26 -7.36 4.39
C GLN A 17 -33.89 -7.19 5.06
N ALA A 18 -32.84 -7.53 4.33
CA ALA A 18 -31.49 -7.25 4.74
C ALA A 18 -31.44 -5.75 5.05
N ALA A 19 -31.19 -5.42 6.32
CA ALA A 19 -31.01 -4.05 6.76
C ALA A 19 -30.00 -3.39 5.81
N VAL A 20 -30.44 -2.39 5.06
CA VAL A 20 -29.58 -1.59 4.22
C VAL A 20 -28.59 -0.96 5.18
N SER A 21 -27.38 -1.48 5.21
CA SER A 21 -26.28 -0.93 6.00
C SER A 21 -26.16 0.52 5.60
N GLN A 22 -26.46 1.44 6.51
CA GLN A 22 -26.20 2.86 6.28
C GLN A 22 -24.71 2.99 5.96
N ALA A 23 -24.41 3.59 4.81
CA ALA A 23 -23.02 3.88 4.45
C ALA A 23 -22.38 4.67 5.60
N PRO A 24 -21.17 4.32 6.05
CA PRO A 24 -20.52 5.02 7.16
C PRO A 24 -20.42 6.50 6.80
N GLN A 25 -21.10 7.34 7.59
CA GLN A 25 -21.09 8.76 7.39
C GLN A 25 -19.73 9.29 7.84
N LEU A 26 -18.98 9.89 6.90
CA LEU A 26 -17.71 10.55 7.23
C LEU A 26 -17.99 11.69 8.21
N ASP A 27 -17.29 11.69 9.34
CA ASP A 27 -17.36 12.82 10.27
C ASP A 27 -16.71 14.09 9.67
N ALA A 28 -16.96 15.24 10.29
CA ALA A 28 -16.47 16.54 9.80
C ALA A 28 -14.93 16.59 9.70
N PHE A 29 -14.21 15.88 10.59
CA PHE A 29 -12.76 15.85 10.57
C PHE A 29 -12.23 14.99 9.40
N ALA A 30 -12.81 13.83 9.16
CA ALA A 30 -12.48 12.99 8.01
C ALA A 30 -12.77 13.73 6.68
N GLN A 31 -13.91 14.40 6.58
CA GLN A 31 -14.27 15.21 5.41
C GLN A 31 -13.25 16.35 5.17
N LYS A 32 -12.84 17.05 6.23
CA LYS A 32 -11.81 18.08 6.16
C LYS A 32 -10.47 17.55 5.68
N LEU A 33 -10.05 16.38 6.16
CA LEU A 33 -8.80 15.74 5.71
C LEU A 33 -8.90 15.31 4.25
N LEU A 34 -9.99 14.66 3.85
CA LEU A 34 -10.23 14.26 2.46
C LEU A 34 -10.26 15.48 1.52
N GLY A 35 -10.84 16.59 1.93
CA GLY A 35 -10.88 17.84 1.15
C GLY A 35 -11.52 17.67 -0.22
N VAL A 36 -12.52 16.80 -0.35
CA VAL A 36 -13.29 16.55 -1.57
C VAL A 36 -14.49 17.48 -1.66
N SER A 37 -15.14 17.56 -2.82
CA SER A 37 -16.36 18.34 -2.99
C SER A 37 -17.59 17.59 -2.49
N ASP A 38 -18.67 18.32 -2.19
CA ASP A 38 -19.97 17.72 -1.82
C ASP A 38 -20.51 16.84 -2.95
N ALA A 39 -20.32 17.23 -4.21
CA ALA A 39 -20.67 16.42 -5.37
C ALA A 39 -19.94 15.06 -5.35
N GLN A 40 -18.64 15.04 -5.04
CA GLN A 40 -17.90 13.78 -4.92
C GLN A 40 -18.42 12.92 -3.76
N THR A 41 -18.77 13.53 -2.63
CA THR A 41 -19.35 12.84 -1.47
C THR A 41 -20.72 12.25 -1.80
N ALA A 42 -21.57 12.99 -2.53
CA ALA A 42 -22.88 12.52 -2.99
C ALA A 42 -22.76 11.29 -3.91
N VAL A 43 -21.78 11.28 -4.83
CA VAL A 43 -21.50 10.14 -5.69
C VAL A 43 -21.07 8.91 -4.88
N TRP A 44 -20.19 9.07 -3.91
CA TRP A 44 -19.80 7.97 -3.04
C TRP A 44 -20.96 7.43 -2.22
N THR A 45 -21.83 8.31 -1.71
CA THR A 45 -23.05 7.90 -1.00
C THR A 45 -23.99 7.08 -1.90
N LYS A 46 -24.21 7.53 -3.15
CA LYS A 46 -24.96 6.77 -4.15
C LYS A 46 -24.27 5.43 -4.45
N GLY A 47 -22.95 5.46 -4.67
CA GLY A 47 -22.15 4.29 -4.98
C GLY A 47 -22.10 3.26 -3.86
N ALA A 48 -22.06 3.69 -2.61
CA ALA A 48 -22.08 2.79 -1.45
C ALA A 48 -23.42 2.05 -1.33
N ARG A 49 -24.55 2.75 -1.55
CA ARG A 49 -25.89 2.13 -1.59
C ARG A 49 -26.03 1.09 -2.70
N GLN A 50 -25.30 1.26 -3.81
CA GLN A 50 -25.27 0.35 -4.94
C GLN A 50 -24.17 -0.72 -4.83
N GLY A 51 -23.35 -0.73 -3.78
CA GLY A 51 -22.21 -1.63 -3.62
C GLY A 51 -21.10 -1.42 -4.65
N LEU A 52 -20.99 -0.21 -5.24
CA LEU A 52 -20.03 0.08 -6.31
C LEU A 52 -18.76 0.76 -5.81
N ILE A 53 -18.88 1.70 -4.88
CA ILE A 53 -17.74 2.40 -4.25
C ILE A 53 -18.12 2.92 -2.88
N GLU A 54 -17.21 2.78 -1.93
CA GLU A 54 -17.33 3.29 -0.57
C GLU A 54 -15.99 3.89 -0.14
N VAL A 55 -16.02 5.00 0.59
CA VAL A 55 -14.83 5.62 1.20
C VAL A 55 -15.04 5.70 2.70
N ALA A 56 -14.09 5.19 3.46
CA ALA A 56 -14.15 5.16 4.92
C ALA A 56 -12.79 5.46 5.55
N PRO A 57 -12.74 6.05 6.75
CA PRO A 57 -11.52 6.19 7.52
C PRO A 57 -11.04 4.83 8.03
N VAL A 58 -9.72 4.67 8.11
CA VAL A 58 -9.05 3.51 8.71
C VAL A 58 -8.37 3.92 10.00
N ASN A 59 -7.59 4.98 9.94
CA ASN A 59 -6.90 5.53 11.09
C ASN A 59 -6.74 7.03 10.92
N LEU A 60 -7.39 7.78 11.80
CA LEU A 60 -7.32 9.23 11.82
C LEU A 60 -6.47 9.69 13.00
N PRO A 61 -5.69 10.78 12.86
CA PRO A 61 -5.00 11.38 13.99
C PRO A 61 -6.02 11.89 15.03
N VAL A 62 -5.66 11.81 16.30
CA VAL A 62 -6.49 12.37 17.38
C VAL A 62 -6.67 13.88 17.23
N ASN A 63 -7.79 14.40 17.69
CA ASN A 63 -8.10 15.84 17.68
C ASN A 63 -8.20 16.34 19.15
N PRO A 64 -7.41 17.35 19.61
CA PRO A 64 -6.42 18.09 18.85
C PRO A 64 -5.21 17.23 18.44
N PRO A 65 -4.63 17.54 17.26
CA PRO A 65 -3.50 16.79 16.78
C PRO A 65 -2.27 17.01 17.70
N GLY A 66 -1.71 15.90 18.18
CA GLY A 66 -0.41 15.92 18.86
C GLY A 66 0.76 15.89 17.88
N ASP A 67 1.98 15.83 18.43
CA ASP A 67 3.16 15.53 17.63
C ASP A 67 2.99 14.19 16.90
N CYS A 68 3.57 14.03 15.71
CA CYS A 68 3.44 12.80 14.92
C CYS A 68 1.99 12.45 14.55
N ASN A 69 1.25 13.43 14.07
CA ASN A 69 -0.14 13.26 13.61
C ASN A 69 -0.30 13.09 12.10
N HIS A 70 0.80 12.87 11.39
CA HIS A 70 0.81 12.56 9.96
C HIS A 70 0.92 11.04 9.77
N TYR A 71 -0.22 10.41 9.45
CA TYR A 71 -0.34 8.98 9.17
C TYR A 71 -0.28 8.78 7.66
N GLY A 72 0.78 8.15 7.17
CA GLY A 72 1.01 8.11 5.74
C GLY A 72 1.61 6.79 5.24
N TRP A 73 1.66 6.68 3.92
CA TRP A 73 2.23 5.55 3.18
C TRP A 73 1.63 4.20 3.60
N PRO A 74 0.30 4.02 3.52
CA PRO A 74 -0.29 2.74 3.88
C PRO A 74 0.09 1.66 2.87
N VAL A 75 0.39 0.48 3.41
CA VAL A 75 0.50 -0.78 2.67
C VAL A 75 -0.42 -1.79 3.32
N ALA A 76 -0.93 -2.76 2.55
CA ALA A 76 -1.93 -3.67 3.06
C ALA A 76 -1.75 -5.09 2.54
N THR A 77 -2.29 -6.03 3.31
CA THR A 77 -2.44 -7.42 2.92
C THR A 77 -3.75 -7.99 3.47
N MET A 78 -4.11 -9.17 3.02
CA MET A 78 -5.27 -9.90 3.55
C MET A 78 -4.88 -11.35 3.80
N THR A 79 -5.20 -11.86 4.96
CA THR A 79 -5.04 -13.28 5.29
C THR A 79 -6.39 -13.84 5.75
N LYS A 80 -6.83 -14.95 5.17
CA LYS A 80 -8.20 -15.46 5.35
C LYS A 80 -9.21 -14.34 5.08
N ASP A 81 -9.98 -13.92 6.07
CA ASP A 81 -10.97 -12.85 5.98
C ASP A 81 -10.53 -11.57 6.73
N THR A 82 -9.26 -11.50 7.17
CA THR A 82 -8.72 -10.35 7.92
C THR A 82 -7.94 -9.43 7.00
N LEU A 83 -8.35 -8.17 6.90
CA LEU A 83 -7.58 -7.09 6.30
C LEU A 83 -6.55 -6.58 7.31
N ILE A 84 -5.33 -6.33 6.85
CA ILE A 84 -4.23 -5.81 7.68
C ILE A 84 -3.60 -4.65 6.94
N VAL A 85 -3.54 -3.50 7.60
CA VAL A 85 -2.95 -2.27 7.08
C VAL A 85 -1.79 -1.86 7.96
N MET A 86 -0.67 -1.55 7.35
CA MET A 86 0.48 -0.96 8.03
C MET A 86 0.77 0.42 7.44
N HIS A 87 1.01 1.41 8.29
CA HIS A 87 1.34 2.76 7.87
C HIS A 87 2.43 3.38 8.75
N ARG A 88 2.97 4.52 8.32
CA ARG A 88 3.88 5.34 9.12
C ARG A 88 3.11 6.34 9.98
N ARG A 89 3.70 6.69 11.10
CA ARG A 89 3.30 7.81 11.95
C ARG A 89 4.49 8.73 12.15
N ILE A 90 4.40 9.94 11.59
CA ILE A 90 5.49 10.93 11.59
C ILE A 90 4.95 12.33 11.94
N PRO A 91 5.83 13.31 12.24
CA PRO A 91 5.38 14.70 12.50
C PRO A 91 4.69 15.36 11.29
N GLY A 92 5.14 15.07 10.08
CA GLY A 92 4.62 15.57 8.82
C GLY A 92 5.60 15.32 7.69
N HIS A 93 5.12 15.24 6.47
CA HIS A 93 5.98 14.96 5.31
C HIS A 93 7.03 16.07 5.08
N ARG A 94 6.65 17.34 5.33
CA ARG A 94 7.50 18.53 5.23
C ARG A 94 7.55 19.34 6.51
N ALA A 95 7.08 18.82 7.63
CA ALA A 95 7.10 19.54 8.89
C ALA A 95 8.54 19.90 9.28
N LYS A 96 8.73 21.10 9.88
CA LYS A 96 9.99 21.49 10.48
C LYS A 96 10.39 20.43 11.54
N GLY A 97 11.50 19.74 11.31
CA GLY A 97 11.91 18.62 12.16
C GLY A 97 11.37 17.24 11.72
N ALA A 98 10.70 17.13 10.57
CA ALA A 98 10.22 15.84 10.02
C ALA A 98 11.33 14.76 9.94
N GLY A 99 12.59 15.19 9.84
CA GLY A 99 13.75 14.31 9.82
C GLY A 99 14.44 14.11 11.17
N LYS A 100 13.97 14.73 12.25
CA LYS A 100 14.53 14.52 13.59
C LYS A 100 13.88 13.32 14.27
N PRO A 101 14.64 12.55 15.08
CA PRO A 101 14.07 11.49 15.90
C PRO A 101 12.96 12.05 16.80
N HIS A 102 11.84 11.34 16.85
CA HIS A 102 10.74 11.66 17.74
C HIS A 102 10.26 10.39 18.44
N PRO A 103 10.05 10.39 19.78
CA PRO A 103 9.65 9.18 20.52
C PRO A 103 8.38 8.51 20.01
N ARG A 104 7.44 9.31 19.48
CA ARG A 104 6.17 8.83 18.91
C ARG A 104 6.25 8.44 17.43
N MET A 105 7.39 8.69 16.74
CA MET A 105 7.56 8.32 15.35
C MET A 105 7.62 6.80 15.21
N SER A 106 6.88 6.25 14.26
CA SER A 106 6.89 4.82 13.94
C SER A 106 6.79 4.61 12.44
N TYR A 107 7.50 3.62 11.94
CA TYR A 107 7.46 3.18 10.55
C TYR A 107 6.60 1.93 10.35
N GLY A 108 5.93 1.46 11.42
CA GLY A 108 5.09 0.26 11.38
C GLY A 108 3.98 0.33 12.41
N VAL A 109 2.95 1.13 12.17
CA VAL A 109 1.68 1.10 12.90
C VAL A 109 0.72 0.21 12.15
N VAL A 110 0.25 -0.85 12.80
CA VAL A 110 -0.60 -1.88 12.19
C VAL A 110 -2.01 -1.80 12.76
N LEU A 111 -3.00 -1.93 11.88
CA LEU A 111 -4.40 -2.12 12.21
C LEU A 111 -4.92 -3.35 11.46
N ARG A 112 -5.90 -4.01 12.06
CA ARG A 112 -6.57 -5.17 11.49
C ARG A 112 -8.08 -5.00 11.53
N SER A 113 -8.75 -5.59 10.53
CA SER A 113 -10.20 -5.66 10.46
C SER A 113 -10.63 -7.07 10.07
N THR A 114 -11.58 -7.62 10.81
CA THR A 114 -12.18 -8.95 10.57
C THR A 114 -13.58 -8.86 9.94
N ASP A 115 -14.05 -7.66 9.65
CA ASP A 115 -15.37 -7.33 9.11
C ASP A 115 -15.29 -6.51 7.81
N GLU A 116 -14.23 -6.78 7.00
CA GLU A 116 -14.00 -6.16 5.69
C GLU A 116 -13.75 -4.63 5.76
N GLY A 117 -13.18 -4.19 6.88
CA GLY A 117 -12.82 -2.79 7.09
C GLY A 117 -13.96 -1.91 7.59
N LYS A 118 -15.07 -2.48 8.06
CA LYS A 118 -16.14 -1.71 8.73
C LYS A 118 -15.67 -1.18 10.07
N THR A 119 -14.95 -2.03 10.83
CA THR A 119 -14.29 -1.64 12.07
C THR A 119 -12.82 -2.04 12.06
N TRP A 120 -12.02 -1.33 12.84
CA TRP A 120 -10.57 -1.54 12.93
C TRP A 120 -10.14 -1.71 14.38
N SER A 121 -9.14 -2.57 14.59
CA SER A 121 -8.50 -2.73 15.89
C SER A 121 -7.86 -1.42 16.37
N LYS A 122 -7.53 -1.35 17.65
CA LYS A 122 -6.61 -0.32 18.14
C LYS A 122 -5.29 -0.40 17.38
N PRO A 123 -4.66 0.76 17.03
CA PRO A 123 -3.37 0.78 16.35
C PRO A 123 -2.30 0.08 17.20
N TYR A 124 -1.57 -0.86 16.60
CA TYR A 124 -0.45 -1.56 17.23
C TYR A 124 0.86 -1.09 16.61
N ASP A 125 1.77 -0.59 17.43
CA ASP A 125 3.11 -0.18 16.99
C ASP A 125 4.04 -1.40 17.02
N LEU A 126 4.58 -1.80 15.88
CA LEU A 126 5.48 -2.95 15.76
C LEU A 126 6.72 -2.85 16.63
N ARG A 127 7.12 -1.63 17.05
CA ARG A 127 8.22 -1.47 18.02
C ARG A 127 7.92 -2.10 19.37
N ASN A 128 6.64 -2.33 19.72
CA ASN A 128 6.27 -2.90 21.00
C ASN A 128 6.73 -4.37 21.18
N CYS A 129 6.90 -5.11 20.08
CA CYS A 129 7.43 -6.48 20.14
C CYS A 129 8.98 -6.55 19.99
N MET A 130 9.66 -5.41 19.80
CA MET A 130 11.11 -5.35 19.72
C MET A 130 11.76 -5.37 21.09
N LYS A 131 12.94 -5.96 21.22
CA LYS A 131 13.81 -5.81 22.39
C LYS A 131 14.24 -4.36 22.54
N ALA A 132 14.51 -3.91 23.76
CA ALA A 132 14.90 -2.54 24.04
C ALA A 132 16.14 -2.10 23.25
N GLU A 133 17.15 -2.97 23.15
CA GLU A 133 18.37 -2.76 22.37
C GLU A 133 18.10 -2.57 20.87
N ASP A 134 17.18 -3.34 20.30
CA ASP A 134 16.81 -3.23 18.88
C ASP A 134 16.01 -1.95 18.62
N ARG A 135 15.19 -1.49 19.57
CA ARG A 135 14.47 -0.21 19.45
C ARG A 135 15.42 0.98 19.35
N LEU A 136 16.53 0.92 20.08
CA LEU A 136 17.56 1.97 20.06
C LEU A 136 18.36 1.94 18.74
N ARG A 137 18.62 0.75 18.20
CA ARG A 137 19.34 0.58 16.92
C ARG A 137 18.50 0.92 15.71
N GLY A 138 17.19 0.70 15.78
CA GLY A 138 16.25 0.78 14.65
C GLY A 138 15.55 2.14 14.53
N GLY A 139 15.78 2.83 13.40
CA GLY A 139 14.76 3.65 12.79
C GLY A 139 14.34 4.98 13.44
N LEU A 140 14.99 5.46 14.48
CA LEU A 140 14.66 6.76 15.05
C LEU A 140 15.16 7.95 14.21
N VAL A 141 16.07 7.71 13.27
CA VAL A 141 16.62 8.76 12.40
C VAL A 141 16.23 8.44 10.96
N PRO A 142 15.47 9.30 10.29
CA PRO A 142 15.24 9.18 8.85
C PRO A 142 16.57 9.13 8.11
N LEU A 143 16.67 8.24 7.11
CA LEU A 143 17.86 8.04 6.31
C LEU A 143 18.42 9.35 5.72
N SER A 144 17.53 10.29 5.36
CA SER A 144 17.90 11.61 4.84
C SER A 144 18.74 12.48 5.78
N HIS A 145 18.79 12.18 7.08
CA HIS A 145 19.48 12.99 8.10
C HIS A 145 20.68 12.28 8.70
N ARG A 146 20.87 10.98 8.45
CA ARG A 146 21.99 10.21 8.99
C ARG A 146 23.34 10.69 8.51
N ALA A 147 23.44 11.11 7.25
CA ALA A 147 24.67 11.65 6.68
C ALA A 147 25.26 12.85 7.45
N LYS A 148 24.43 13.56 8.24
CA LYS A 148 24.87 14.67 9.09
C LYS A 148 25.28 14.22 10.52
N PHE A 149 24.83 13.04 10.97
CA PHE A 149 25.07 12.56 12.33
C PHE A 149 26.27 11.60 12.44
N ASP A 150 26.66 10.93 11.35
CA ASP A 150 27.61 9.80 11.41
C ASP A 150 29.08 10.15 11.21
N LYS A 151 29.50 11.40 11.41
CA LYS A 151 30.95 11.74 11.37
C LYS A 151 31.75 11.08 12.50
N GLY A 152 31.27 10.03 13.13
CA GLY A 152 32.04 9.34 14.17
C GLY A 152 31.41 8.12 14.83
N ASN A 153 30.16 7.78 14.59
CA ASN A 153 29.48 6.72 15.34
C ASN A 153 28.94 5.61 14.45
N LYS A 154 29.79 4.59 14.19
CA LYS A 154 29.44 3.40 13.39
C LYS A 154 28.37 2.50 14.04
N SER A 155 27.96 2.76 15.28
CA SER A 155 27.08 1.90 16.08
C SER A 155 25.57 2.18 15.93
N THR A 156 25.16 3.23 15.23
CA THR A 156 23.76 3.62 15.06
C THR A 156 23.17 3.26 13.69
N LEU A 157 23.72 2.27 13.05
CA LEU A 157 23.22 1.72 11.80
C LEU A 157 21.89 1.00 12.05
N GLY A 158 20.78 1.72 11.97
CA GLY A 158 19.46 1.11 11.86
C GLY A 158 19.34 0.30 10.58
N TYR A 159 18.28 -0.48 10.49
CA TYR A 159 18.02 -1.30 9.31
C TYR A 159 18.05 -0.48 8.02
N LYS A 160 18.69 -1.04 7.01
CA LYS A 160 18.98 -0.36 5.75
C LYS A 160 17.81 -0.43 4.76
N VAL A 161 16.59 -0.31 5.28
CA VAL A 161 15.37 -0.35 4.45
C VAL A 161 14.69 1.00 4.44
N HIS A 162 14.53 1.56 3.26
CA HIS A 162 13.68 2.71 3.00
C HIS A 162 12.30 2.22 2.53
N LEU A 163 11.23 2.89 2.98
CA LEU A 163 9.85 2.47 2.82
C LEU A 163 9.50 1.19 3.61
N HIS A 164 8.44 0.52 3.24
CA HIS A 164 7.95 -0.66 3.93
C HIS A 164 7.06 -1.49 3.01
N ALA A 165 7.00 -2.79 3.30
CA ALA A 165 6.21 -3.77 2.59
C ALA A 165 5.48 -4.68 3.55
N ILE A 166 4.36 -5.23 3.10
CA ILE A 166 3.61 -6.25 3.83
C ILE A 166 3.08 -7.29 2.86
N GLY A 167 2.95 -8.53 3.31
CA GLY A 167 2.34 -9.61 2.53
C GLY A 167 1.92 -10.77 3.39
N THR A 168 1.14 -11.67 2.81
CA THR A 168 0.67 -12.90 3.44
C THR A 168 1.33 -14.10 2.78
N ALA A 169 1.99 -14.91 3.57
CA ALA A 169 2.56 -16.19 3.13
C ALA A 169 1.44 -17.23 2.90
N ARG A 170 1.69 -18.25 2.08
CA ARG A 170 0.76 -19.38 1.85
C ARG A 170 0.38 -20.12 3.12
N SER A 171 1.23 -20.10 4.13
CA SER A 171 0.89 -20.59 5.48
C SER A 171 -0.20 -19.81 6.17
N GLY A 172 -0.54 -18.62 5.68
CA GLY A 172 -1.44 -17.64 6.31
C GLY A 172 -0.71 -16.68 7.25
N ALA A 173 0.59 -16.86 7.47
CA ALA A 173 1.41 -15.93 8.25
C ALA A 173 1.53 -14.59 7.52
N VAL A 174 1.51 -13.50 8.26
CA VAL A 174 1.71 -12.15 7.74
C VAL A 174 3.15 -11.71 8.01
N VAL A 175 3.81 -11.23 6.97
CA VAL A 175 5.19 -10.71 7.08
C VAL A 175 5.20 -9.24 6.72
N ALA A 176 5.86 -8.43 7.53
CA ALA A 176 6.07 -7.01 7.32
C ALA A 176 7.56 -6.68 7.36
N VAL A 177 8.00 -5.83 6.45
CA VAL A 177 9.37 -5.31 6.36
C VAL A 177 9.31 -3.80 6.39
N ASN A 178 10.06 -3.18 7.27
CA ASN A 178 10.15 -1.72 7.35
C ASN A 178 11.52 -1.27 7.88
N ASN A 179 11.67 0.01 8.17
CA ASN A 179 12.89 0.58 8.70
C ASN A 179 13.31 0.02 10.08
N HIS A 180 12.42 -0.64 10.80
CA HIS A 180 12.72 -1.31 12.08
C HIS A 180 13.13 -2.77 11.91
N GLY A 181 13.01 -3.36 10.72
CA GLY A 181 13.36 -4.74 10.43
C GLY A 181 12.22 -5.57 9.86
N VAL A 182 12.27 -6.87 10.13
CA VAL A 182 11.27 -7.84 9.70
C VAL A 182 10.42 -8.27 10.88
N PHE A 183 9.13 -8.35 10.64
CA PHE A 183 8.13 -8.75 11.61
C PHE A 183 7.24 -9.85 11.01
N ARG A 184 6.82 -10.79 11.83
CA ARG A 184 5.93 -11.87 11.42
C ARG A 184 4.83 -12.10 12.44
N SER A 185 3.63 -12.35 11.96
CA SER A 185 2.45 -12.71 12.73
C SER A 185 1.88 -14.02 12.21
N GLU A 186 1.58 -14.96 13.10
CA GLU A 186 0.93 -16.23 12.79
C GLU A 186 -0.58 -16.19 13.03
N ASP A 187 -1.09 -15.14 13.65
CA ASP A 187 -2.46 -14.98 14.12
C ASP A 187 -3.20 -13.80 13.48
N ALA A 188 -2.98 -13.63 12.17
CA ALA A 188 -3.61 -12.59 11.36
C ALA A 188 -3.38 -11.17 11.92
N GLY A 189 -2.17 -10.86 12.37
CA GLY A 189 -1.77 -9.55 12.83
C GLY A 189 -2.14 -9.22 14.28
N SER A 190 -2.61 -10.18 15.08
CA SER A 190 -2.93 -9.96 16.49
C SER A 190 -1.69 -9.82 17.35
N THR A 191 -0.71 -10.70 17.14
CA THR A 191 0.61 -10.64 17.78
C THR A 191 1.71 -10.67 16.75
N TRP A 192 2.89 -10.13 17.10
CA TRP A 192 4.01 -9.99 16.18
C TRP A 192 5.31 -10.43 16.83
N LYS A 193 6.16 -11.09 16.04
CA LYS A 193 7.54 -11.44 16.39
C LYS A 193 8.49 -10.62 15.53
N HIS A 194 9.48 -10.02 16.16
CA HIS A 194 10.56 -9.28 15.50
C HIS A 194 11.74 -10.21 15.19
N PHE A 195 12.24 -10.16 13.96
CA PHE A 195 13.43 -10.88 13.52
C PHE A 195 14.62 -9.91 13.40
N SER A 196 15.29 -9.64 14.50
CA SER A 196 16.36 -8.63 14.59
C SER A 196 17.57 -8.89 13.69
N LYS A 197 17.77 -10.14 13.27
CA LYS A 197 18.91 -10.57 12.43
C LYS A 197 18.54 -10.82 10.98
N ALA A 198 17.28 -10.62 10.59
CA ALA A 198 16.78 -10.97 9.25
C ALA A 198 17.45 -10.15 8.13
N LEU A 199 17.71 -8.86 8.40
CA LEU A 199 18.30 -7.93 7.43
C LEU A 199 19.68 -7.48 7.97
N ARG A 200 20.67 -8.36 7.86
CA ARG A 200 22.03 -8.10 8.34
C ARG A 200 22.79 -7.14 7.43
N GLU A 201 23.82 -6.51 7.95
CA GLU A 201 24.69 -5.59 7.19
C GLU A 201 25.41 -6.29 6.04
N ASP A 202 25.86 -7.53 6.26
CA ASP A 202 26.53 -8.38 5.28
C ASP A 202 25.60 -8.71 4.08
N THR A 203 24.29 -8.86 4.32
CA THR A 203 23.30 -9.10 3.25
C THR A 203 23.23 -7.95 2.25
N PHE A 204 23.55 -6.72 2.66
CA PHE A 204 23.31 -5.51 1.88
C PHE A 204 24.58 -4.74 1.48
N ASN A 205 25.79 -5.30 1.69
CA ASN A 205 27.06 -4.62 1.35
C ASN A 205 27.06 -3.13 1.70
N HIS A 206 26.65 -2.78 2.91
CA HIS A 206 26.54 -1.39 3.39
C HIS A 206 25.59 -0.49 2.59
N GLN A 207 24.76 -1.03 1.70
CA GLN A 207 23.79 -0.26 0.93
C GLN A 207 22.42 -0.21 1.60
N ILE A 208 21.66 0.81 1.27
CA ILE A 208 20.28 0.98 1.67
C ILE A 208 19.39 0.49 0.53
N ILE A 209 18.41 -0.36 0.83
CA ILE A 209 17.41 -0.76 -0.14
C ILE A 209 16.16 0.09 -0.02
N ASN A 210 15.65 0.57 -1.15
CA ASN A 210 14.31 1.12 -1.25
C ASN A 210 13.39 0.05 -1.80
N ILE A 211 12.42 -0.40 -1.00
CA ILE A 211 11.54 -1.52 -1.35
C ILE A 211 10.19 -1.04 -1.88
N GLY A 212 9.60 -1.84 -2.74
CA GLY A 212 8.19 -1.73 -3.13
C GLY A 212 7.25 -2.18 -2.02
N PRO A 213 5.96 -1.89 -2.15
CA PRO A 213 4.99 -1.99 -1.04
C PRO A 213 4.55 -3.41 -0.70
N ARG A 214 4.83 -4.38 -1.56
CA ARG A 214 4.22 -5.72 -1.47
C ARG A 214 5.26 -6.80 -1.28
N ILE A 215 4.99 -7.72 -0.35
CA ILE A 215 5.66 -9.01 -0.25
C ILE A 215 4.81 -10.02 -1.03
N LEU A 216 5.42 -10.67 -2.02
CA LEU A 216 4.82 -11.77 -2.77
C LEU A 216 5.24 -13.10 -2.16
N ASP A 217 4.38 -14.11 -2.18
CA ASP A 217 4.75 -15.49 -1.85
C ASP A 217 4.73 -16.34 -3.11
N ASP A 218 5.94 -16.64 -3.60
CA ASP A 218 6.16 -17.47 -4.78
C ASP A 218 6.39 -18.95 -4.37
N PRO A 219 5.73 -19.93 -5.02
CA PRO A 219 5.91 -21.35 -4.71
C PRO A 219 7.34 -21.83 -4.76
N LYS A 220 8.15 -21.29 -5.65
CA LYS A 220 9.52 -21.71 -5.92
C LYS A 220 10.57 -20.87 -5.16
N HIS A 221 10.30 -19.58 -5.02
CA HIS A 221 11.28 -18.62 -4.51
C HIS A 221 10.97 -18.11 -3.09
N GLY A 222 9.88 -18.58 -2.48
CA GLY A 222 9.44 -18.16 -1.15
C GLY A 222 8.90 -16.73 -1.12
N LEU A 223 9.14 -16.02 -0.03
CA LEU A 223 8.75 -14.64 0.09
C LEU A 223 9.70 -13.75 -0.72
N LEU A 224 9.13 -12.84 -1.51
CA LEU A 224 9.85 -11.91 -2.38
C LEU A 224 9.44 -10.47 -2.13
N VAL A 225 10.42 -9.60 -1.99
CA VAL A 225 10.25 -8.15 -2.00
C VAL A 225 11.18 -7.56 -3.05
N PHE A 226 10.64 -6.70 -3.90
CA PHE A 226 11.42 -6.05 -4.95
C PHE A 226 11.74 -4.60 -4.58
N GLY A 227 12.91 -4.14 -5.00
CA GLY A 227 13.37 -2.80 -4.72
C GLY A 227 14.54 -2.39 -5.59
N ASN A 228 15.26 -1.39 -5.15
CA ASN A 228 16.52 -0.95 -5.73
C ASN A 228 17.48 -0.48 -4.65
N TRP A 229 18.76 -0.48 -4.92
CA TRP A 229 19.71 0.18 -4.04
C TRP A 229 19.51 1.69 -4.07
N PHE A 230 19.46 2.29 -2.90
CA PHE A 230 19.16 3.70 -2.68
C PHE A 230 20.42 4.52 -2.36
N GLY A 231 21.57 3.89 -2.45
CA GLY A 231 22.87 4.41 -2.12
C GLY A 231 23.44 3.83 -0.85
N GLU A 232 24.69 4.15 -0.58
CA GLU A 232 25.36 3.86 0.69
C GLU A 232 24.89 4.81 1.80
N VAL A 233 25.15 4.46 3.03
CA VAL A 233 24.82 5.29 4.19
C VAL A 233 25.32 6.73 4.07
N ASN A 234 26.46 6.92 3.39
CA ASN A 234 27.07 8.23 3.17
C ASN A 234 26.71 8.90 1.84
N GLN A 235 25.96 8.23 0.96
CA GLN A 235 25.60 8.70 -0.38
C GLN A 235 24.10 8.56 -0.65
N TYR A 236 23.31 9.08 0.25
CA TYR A 236 21.86 9.06 0.18
C TYR A 236 21.33 9.68 -1.13
N HIS A 237 20.29 9.07 -1.72
CA HIS A 237 19.71 9.39 -3.04
C HIS A 237 20.54 9.00 -4.29
N LYS A 238 21.57 8.19 -4.15
CA LYS A 238 22.26 7.64 -5.32
C LYS A 238 21.58 6.34 -5.75
N TYR A 239 20.49 6.47 -6.49
CA TYR A 239 19.74 5.31 -6.99
C TYR A 239 20.59 4.46 -7.92
N SER A 240 20.51 3.14 -7.77
CA SER A 240 21.13 2.20 -8.69
C SER A 240 20.24 1.91 -9.90
N GLU A 241 20.87 1.53 -11.01
CA GLU A 241 20.18 1.05 -12.21
C GLU A 241 19.96 -0.47 -12.17
N LYS A 242 19.61 -0.98 -10.98
CA LYS A 242 19.40 -2.39 -10.72
C LYS A 242 18.05 -2.62 -10.05
N LEU A 243 17.33 -3.65 -10.48
CA LEU A 243 16.27 -4.26 -9.72
C LEU A 243 16.91 -5.17 -8.68
N VAL A 244 16.52 -5.05 -7.42
CA VAL A 244 16.95 -5.91 -6.34
C VAL A 244 15.78 -6.78 -5.91
N ALA A 245 15.96 -8.08 -5.95
CA ALA A 245 15.02 -9.05 -5.39
C ALA A 245 15.54 -9.53 -4.03
N LEU A 246 14.80 -9.25 -2.97
CA LEU A 246 15.02 -9.86 -1.66
C LEU A 246 14.17 -11.12 -1.57
N SER A 247 14.77 -12.27 -1.30
CA SER A 247 14.07 -13.54 -1.15
C SER A 247 14.29 -14.16 0.22
N SER A 248 13.26 -14.84 0.74
CA SER A 248 13.31 -15.59 1.99
C SER A 248 12.59 -16.92 1.83
N LEU A 249 13.29 -18.02 2.11
CA LEU A 249 12.73 -19.40 2.08
C LEU A 249 12.27 -19.88 3.46
N ASP A 250 12.57 -19.15 4.52
CA ASP A 250 12.30 -19.49 5.93
C ASP A 250 11.21 -18.61 6.57
N GLY A 251 10.33 -18.08 5.73
CA GLY A 251 9.19 -17.28 6.18
C GLY A 251 9.58 -15.91 6.73
N GLY A 252 10.67 -15.33 6.26
CA GLY A 252 11.12 -13.99 6.63
C GLY A 252 12.19 -13.95 7.71
N ALA A 253 12.68 -15.10 8.20
CA ALA A 253 13.71 -15.13 9.24
C ALA A 253 15.10 -14.73 8.71
N THR A 254 15.41 -15.12 7.46
CA THR A 254 16.62 -14.68 6.75
C THR A 254 16.28 -14.27 5.32
N TRP A 255 17.07 -13.34 4.76
CA TRP A 255 16.86 -12.80 3.41
C TRP A 255 18.16 -12.81 2.62
N LYS A 256 18.04 -13.05 1.31
CA LYS A 256 19.11 -12.94 0.33
C LYS A 256 18.76 -11.85 -0.67
N ALA A 257 19.76 -11.08 -1.13
CA ALA A 257 19.61 -10.10 -2.18
C ALA A 257 20.17 -10.63 -3.49
N GLU A 258 19.41 -10.47 -4.57
CA GLU A 258 19.82 -10.74 -5.94
C GLU A 258 19.62 -9.48 -6.79
N GLU A 259 20.61 -9.15 -7.62
CA GLU A 259 20.63 -7.91 -8.41
C GLU A 259 20.48 -8.21 -9.89
N HIS A 260 19.62 -7.42 -10.55
CA HIS A 260 19.37 -7.52 -12.00
C HIS A 260 19.52 -6.15 -12.65
N PRO A 261 20.47 -5.97 -13.59
CA PRO A 261 20.59 -4.70 -14.31
C PRO A 261 19.33 -4.36 -15.10
N VAL A 262 18.84 -3.13 -14.97
CA VAL A 262 17.65 -2.64 -15.68
C VAL A 262 17.93 -1.40 -16.52
N GLY A 263 19.11 -0.77 -16.40
CA GLY A 263 19.54 0.35 -17.22
C GLY A 263 18.79 1.66 -16.99
N PHE A 264 18.04 1.78 -15.90
CA PHE A 264 17.44 3.04 -15.44
C PHE A 264 17.28 3.02 -13.93
N LYS A 265 17.24 4.19 -13.32
CA LYS A 265 17.07 4.37 -11.88
C LYS A 265 15.59 4.18 -11.50
N GLN A 266 15.22 2.97 -11.18
CA GLN A 266 13.85 2.65 -10.78
C GLN A 266 13.60 2.96 -9.29
N TYR A 267 12.32 3.15 -8.90
CA TYR A 267 11.93 3.51 -7.55
C TYR A 267 10.55 2.95 -7.20
N GLU A 268 10.43 2.30 -6.05
CA GLU A 268 9.16 1.78 -5.52
C GLU A 268 8.39 0.86 -6.51
N PRO A 269 8.96 -0.26 -6.92
CA PRO A 269 8.32 -1.14 -7.90
C PRO A 269 7.06 -1.78 -7.30
N ALA A 270 5.90 -1.51 -7.91
CA ALA A 270 4.69 -2.28 -7.65
C ALA A 270 4.77 -3.59 -8.41
N ALA A 271 4.88 -4.70 -7.69
CA ALA A 271 5.11 -6.03 -8.25
C ALA A 271 3.86 -6.91 -8.18
N LEU A 272 3.66 -7.73 -9.19
CA LEU A 272 2.60 -8.73 -9.29
C LEU A 272 3.15 -9.99 -9.97
N LEU A 273 2.90 -11.17 -9.39
CA LEU A 273 3.09 -12.44 -10.08
C LEU A 273 1.82 -12.77 -10.86
N HIS A 274 1.91 -12.86 -12.19
CA HIS A 274 0.82 -13.16 -13.09
C HIS A 274 1.31 -13.98 -14.28
N ASP A 275 0.66 -15.11 -14.57
CA ASP A 275 1.00 -16.03 -15.65
C ASP A 275 2.49 -16.45 -15.62
N GLY A 276 3.01 -16.80 -14.45
CA GLY A 276 4.39 -17.27 -14.26
C GLY A 276 5.47 -16.19 -14.42
N GLN A 277 5.09 -14.92 -14.60
CA GLN A 277 6.00 -13.81 -14.74
C GLN A 277 5.79 -12.77 -13.63
N TYR A 278 6.86 -12.17 -13.15
CA TYR A 278 6.77 -10.98 -12.34
C TYR A 278 6.59 -9.77 -13.25
N ARG A 279 5.53 -9.01 -13.01
CA ARG A 279 5.21 -7.77 -13.70
C ARG A 279 5.33 -6.61 -12.76
N PHE A 280 5.90 -5.51 -13.24
CA PHE A 280 6.18 -4.34 -12.44
C PHE A 280 5.70 -3.07 -13.13
N VAL A 281 5.20 -2.14 -12.33
CA VAL A 281 5.09 -0.73 -12.71
C VAL A 281 5.86 0.07 -11.67
N THR A 282 6.82 0.87 -12.12
CA THR A 282 7.75 1.57 -11.24
C THR A 282 7.98 3.01 -11.70
N ARG A 283 8.38 3.87 -10.77
CA ARG A 283 8.78 5.25 -11.06
C ARG A 283 10.14 5.24 -11.75
N ASP A 284 10.31 6.08 -12.77
CA ASP A 284 11.61 6.32 -13.42
C ASP A 284 12.25 7.57 -12.80
N GLN A 285 13.32 7.39 -12.04
CA GLN A 285 14.03 8.50 -11.39
C GLN A 285 14.94 9.29 -12.35
N ASN A 286 15.23 8.77 -13.55
CA ASN A 286 15.85 9.55 -14.61
C ASN A 286 14.83 10.49 -15.28
N GLN A 287 13.54 10.10 -15.22
CA GLN A 287 12.40 10.87 -15.72
C GLN A 287 11.30 10.89 -14.67
N VAL A 288 11.45 11.69 -13.62
CA VAL A 288 10.55 11.76 -12.45
C VAL A 288 9.06 11.98 -12.77
N ARG A 289 8.73 12.20 -14.04
CA ARG A 289 7.37 12.41 -14.55
C ARG A 289 6.77 11.19 -15.25
N ALA A 290 7.48 10.07 -15.28
CA ALA A 290 7.05 8.88 -16.00
C ALA A 290 7.11 7.62 -15.14
N HIS A 291 6.25 6.65 -15.48
CA HIS A 291 6.39 5.27 -15.05
C HIS A 291 6.99 4.44 -16.18
N ARG A 292 7.73 3.41 -15.79
CA ARG A 292 8.10 2.30 -16.68
C ARG A 292 7.41 1.04 -16.21
N GLN A 293 7.21 0.12 -17.12
CA GLN A 293 6.83 -1.24 -16.78
C GLN A 293 7.95 -2.21 -17.12
N MET A 294 7.96 -3.30 -16.37
CA MET A 294 8.94 -4.37 -16.57
C MET A 294 8.23 -5.72 -16.45
N SER A 295 8.75 -6.72 -17.16
CA SER A 295 8.48 -8.13 -16.87
C SER A 295 9.78 -8.87 -16.62
N TRP A 296 9.75 -9.81 -15.72
CA TRP A 296 10.90 -10.61 -15.36
C TRP A 296 10.51 -12.03 -15.01
N VAL A 297 11.33 -12.96 -15.45
CA VAL A 297 11.32 -14.35 -15.05
C VAL A 297 12.67 -14.63 -14.39
N PRO A 298 12.72 -15.27 -13.21
CA PRO A 298 13.98 -15.63 -12.56
C PRO A 298 14.94 -16.37 -13.50
N GLY A 299 16.21 -15.97 -13.50
CA GLY A 299 17.24 -16.50 -14.40
C GLY A 299 17.28 -15.85 -15.80
N GLN A 300 16.37 -14.93 -16.11
CA GLN A 300 16.36 -14.19 -17.37
C GLN A 300 16.61 -12.70 -17.16
N LYS A 301 17.02 -12.01 -18.23
CA LYS A 301 17.14 -10.54 -18.19
C LYS A 301 15.77 -9.88 -18.14
N PRO A 302 15.53 -8.87 -17.29
CA PRO A 302 14.28 -8.11 -17.28
C PRO A 302 13.99 -7.42 -18.63
N ILE A 303 12.73 -7.48 -19.07
CA ILE A 303 12.24 -6.76 -20.24
C ILE A 303 11.60 -5.45 -19.77
N ILE A 304 12.06 -4.32 -20.30
CA ILE A 304 11.69 -2.98 -19.83
C ILE A 304 11.02 -2.19 -20.96
N GLN A 305 9.90 -1.52 -20.63
CA GLN A 305 9.13 -0.73 -21.58
C GLN A 305 8.81 0.66 -21.01
N LYS A 306 8.82 1.67 -21.89
CA LYS A 306 8.25 2.98 -21.60
C LYS A 306 6.73 2.89 -21.63
N THR A 307 6.07 3.60 -20.74
CA THR A 307 4.61 3.66 -20.70
C THR A 307 4.08 5.03 -21.09
N ASN A 308 2.78 5.11 -21.41
CA ASN A 308 2.07 6.37 -21.57
C ASN A 308 1.62 6.98 -20.21
N LEU A 309 2.04 6.41 -19.10
CA LEU A 309 1.72 6.87 -17.74
C LEU A 309 2.65 8.02 -17.33
N GLN A 310 2.27 9.23 -17.67
CA GLN A 310 3.03 10.44 -17.39
C GLN A 310 2.27 11.37 -16.45
N ASP A 311 3.01 12.21 -15.71
CA ASP A 311 2.49 13.30 -14.90
C ASP A 311 3.36 14.54 -15.17
N PRO A 312 2.77 15.75 -15.36
CA PRO A 312 3.53 16.94 -15.70
C PRO A 312 4.54 17.39 -14.63
N ARG A 313 4.40 16.93 -13.39
CA ARG A 313 5.30 17.32 -12.31
C ARG A 313 6.05 16.15 -11.70
N LEU A 314 5.33 15.16 -11.16
CA LEU A 314 5.93 14.06 -10.41
C LEU A 314 4.96 12.87 -10.37
N VAL A 315 5.42 11.71 -10.80
CA VAL A 315 4.71 10.45 -10.59
C VAL A 315 4.85 9.97 -9.14
N ASP A 316 3.84 9.27 -8.67
CA ASP A 316 3.83 8.61 -7.36
C ASP A 316 3.95 7.09 -7.52
N THR A 317 4.14 6.39 -6.41
CA THR A 317 3.98 4.93 -6.37
C THR A 317 2.58 4.55 -6.83
N VAL A 318 2.46 3.45 -7.53
CA VAL A 318 1.20 2.84 -7.94
C VAL A 318 0.99 1.54 -7.21
N ASP A 319 -0.22 1.00 -7.24
CA ASP A 319 -0.46 -0.41 -6.95
C ASP A 319 -0.86 -1.14 -8.22
N LEU A 320 -0.32 -2.34 -8.43
CA LEU A 320 -0.56 -3.20 -9.59
C LEU A 320 -1.32 -4.44 -9.15
N SER A 321 -2.43 -4.73 -9.81
CA SER A 321 -3.28 -5.89 -9.52
C SER A 321 -3.87 -6.50 -10.79
N PHE A 322 -4.31 -7.76 -10.71
CA PHE A 322 -5.10 -8.41 -11.74
C PHE A 322 -6.57 -8.43 -11.32
N ASN A 323 -7.44 -7.86 -12.14
CA ASN A 323 -8.88 -7.88 -11.93
C ASN A 323 -9.48 -9.16 -12.53
N PRO A 324 -9.96 -10.11 -11.71
CA PRO A 324 -10.47 -11.39 -12.20
C PRO A 324 -11.82 -11.28 -12.92
N VAL A 325 -12.55 -10.16 -12.76
CA VAL A 325 -13.85 -9.92 -13.43
C VAL A 325 -13.63 -9.40 -14.84
N THR A 326 -12.81 -8.37 -14.99
CA THR A 326 -12.52 -7.76 -16.30
C THR A 326 -11.38 -8.45 -17.05
N LYS A 327 -10.67 -9.40 -16.41
CA LYS A 327 -9.47 -10.08 -16.94
C LYS A 327 -8.35 -9.11 -17.35
N ARG A 328 -8.28 -7.95 -16.72
CA ARG A 328 -7.30 -6.90 -17.02
C ARG A 328 -6.32 -6.72 -15.89
N LEU A 329 -5.11 -6.30 -16.23
CA LEU A 329 -4.20 -5.73 -15.26
C LEU A 329 -4.65 -4.29 -14.99
N GLU A 330 -4.70 -3.92 -13.74
CA GLU A 330 -5.15 -2.60 -13.29
C GLU A 330 -4.13 -1.96 -12.37
N ILE A 331 -3.96 -0.65 -12.50
CA ILE A 331 -3.21 0.16 -11.54
C ILE A 331 -4.11 1.24 -10.95
N VAL A 332 -3.90 1.48 -9.66
CA VAL A 332 -4.38 2.68 -8.98
C VAL A 332 -3.23 3.67 -8.98
N ARG A 333 -3.45 4.84 -9.56
CA ARG A 333 -2.41 5.84 -9.80
C ARG A 333 -2.88 7.23 -9.38
N SER A 334 -2.02 7.97 -8.70
CA SER A 334 -2.26 9.38 -8.41
C SER A 334 -1.67 10.29 -9.50
N GLU A 335 -2.44 11.30 -9.89
CA GLU A 335 -1.95 12.50 -10.60
C GLU A 335 -1.73 13.57 -9.53
N ARG A 336 -0.53 13.60 -8.95
CA ARG A 336 -0.22 14.43 -7.78
C ARG A 336 -0.44 15.92 -8.03
N HIS A 337 -0.08 16.42 -9.19
CA HIS A 337 -0.24 17.85 -9.49
C HIS A 337 -1.69 18.32 -9.46
N ARG A 338 -2.63 17.42 -9.75
CA ARG A 338 -4.08 17.67 -9.73
C ARG A 338 -4.76 17.16 -8.47
N MET A 339 -4.02 16.48 -7.60
CA MET A 339 -4.58 15.77 -6.44
C MET A 339 -5.76 14.87 -6.83
N GLN A 340 -5.53 14.00 -7.82
CA GLN A 340 -6.52 13.06 -8.34
C GLN A 340 -6.01 11.63 -8.28
N LEU A 341 -6.89 10.70 -7.94
CA LEU A 341 -6.64 9.27 -7.92
C LEU A 341 -7.43 8.60 -9.03
N TRP A 342 -6.72 7.86 -9.89
CA TRP A 342 -7.27 7.26 -11.08
C TRP A 342 -7.07 5.76 -11.12
N LEU A 343 -8.06 5.07 -11.71
CA LEU A 343 -7.93 3.68 -12.13
C LEU A 343 -7.53 3.64 -13.61
N TRP A 344 -6.51 2.84 -13.92
CA TRP A 344 -6.04 2.56 -15.28
C TRP A 344 -5.99 1.07 -15.50
N SER A 345 -6.10 0.61 -16.75
CA SER A 345 -6.04 -0.80 -17.08
C SER A 345 -5.30 -1.07 -18.39
N ILE A 346 -4.79 -2.30 -18.51
CA ILE A 346 -4.22 -2.84 -19.75
C ILE A 346 -4.66 -4.31 -19.90
N ASP A 347 -4.88 -4.76 -21.12
CA ASP A 347 -5.04 -6.19 -21.38
C ASP A 347 -3.70 -6.89 -21.13
N PRO A 348 -3.64 -8.01 -20.40
CA PRO A 348 -2.41 -8.76 -20.22
C PRO A 348 -1.70 -9.13 -21.54
N LYS A 349 -2.45 -9.38 -22.60
CA LYS A 349 -1.93 -9.66 -23.93
C LYS A 349 -1.24 -8.46 -24.59
N ASP A 350 -1.67 -7.26 -24.22
CA ASP A 350 -1.11 -6.00 -24.70
C ASP A 350 0.00 -5.44 -23.79
N TRP A 351 0.45 -6.22 -22.80
CA TRP A 351 1.49 -5.77 -21.87
C TRP A 351 2.71 -5.20 -22.59
N ALA A 352 3.19 -5.86 -23.64
CA ALA A 352 4.33 -5.39 -24.44
C ALA A 352 4.11 -4.05 -25.15
N LYS A 353 2.86 -3.67 -25.43
CA LYS A 353 2.50 -2.38 -26.05
C LYS A 353 2.62 -1.21 -25.09
N SER A 354 2.55 -1.46 -23.79
CA SER A 354 2.70 -0.47 -22.70
C SER A 354 1.72 0.70 -22.76
N GLN A 355 0.57 0.50 -23.41
CA GLN A 355 -0.47 1.52 -23.59
C GLN A 355 -1.61 1.28 -22.60
N TRP A 356 -1.54 1.98 -21.48
CA TRP A 356 -2.55 1.93 -20.43
C TRP A 356 -3.76 2.78 -20.78
N ARG A 357 -4.95 2.26 -20.53
CA ARG A 357 -6.21 2.96 -20.70
C ARG A 357 -6.68 3.55 -19.38
N ARG A 358 -7.01 4.82 -19.36
CA ARG A 358 -7.65 5.49 -18.23
C ARG A 358 -9.09 5.01 -18.12
N GLU A 359 -9.50 4.51 -16.97
CA GLU A 359 -10.84 3.99 -16.74
C GLU A 359 -11.75 5.02 -16.07
N CYS A 360 -11.48 5.38 -14.83
CA CYS A 360 -12.29 6.34 -14.08
C CYS A 360 -11.49 7.02 -12.97
N ARG A 361 -11.96 8.19 -12.54
CA ARG A 361 -11.42 8.95 -11.41
C ARG A 361 -12.11 8.49 -10.12
N LEU A 362 -11.34 7.92 -9.20
CA LEU A 362 -11.83 7.42 -7.92
C LEU A 362 -12.01 8.54 -6.90
N LEU A 363 -11.12 9.54 -6.93
CA LEU A 363 -11.09 10.65 -5.98
C LEU A 363 -10.43 11.88 -6.61
N ALA A 364 -10.95 13.06 -6.29
CA ALA A 364 -10.32 14.35 -6.56
C ALA A 364 -10.38 15.22 -5.30
N ARG A 365 -9.22 15.74 -4.85
CA ARG A 365 -9.11 16.62 -3.70
C ARG A 365 -8.83 18.04 -4.15
N LYS A 366 -9.44 19.02 -3.49
CA LYS A 366 -9.13 20.44 -3.68
C LYS A 366 -7.76 20.77 -3.06
N GLY A 367 -7.01 21.66 -3.69
CA GLY A 367 -5.72 22.15 -3.23
C GLY A 367 -4.53 21.54 -3.98
N GLY A 368 -3.42 22.29 -3.99
CA GLY A 368 -2.19 21.88 -4.69
C GLY A 368 -1.34 20.91 -3.86
N PHE A 369 -0.68 19.98 -4.53
CA PHE A 369 0.27 19.06 -3.90
C PHE A 369 1.44 19.82 -3.28
N TYR A 370 1.80 19.47 -2.04
CA TYR A 370 2.80 20.10 -1.19
C TYR A 370 2.54 21.56 -0.77
N SER A 371 1.55 22.26 -1.30
CA SER A 371 1.16 23.58 -0.81
C SER A 371 0.04 23.50 0.22
N ALA A 372 -1.05 22.83 -0.11
CA ALA A 372 -2.21 22.68 0.76
C ALA A 372 -2.65 21.22 0.96
N ALA A 373 -2.08 20.29 0.18
CA ALA A 373 -2.46 18.88 0.20
C ALA A 373 -1.25 17.97 0.11
N ASP A 374 -1.34 16.83 0.76
CA ASP A 374 -0.41 15.70 0.66
C ASP A 374 -1.18 14.38 0.66
N GLY A 375 -0.72 13.43 -0.07
CA GLY A 375 -1.38 12.12 -0.13
C GLY A 375 -1.16 11.43 -1.46
N PHE A 376 -1.77 10.54 -1.58
CA PHE A 376 -2.44 9.34 -1.92
C PHE A 376 -1.56 8.12 -1.69
N HIS A 377 -0.36 8.04 -2.35
CA HIS A 377 0.54 6.90 -2.29
C HIS A 377 -0.24 5.57 -2.33
N PRO A 378 -0.92 5.24 -3.43
CA PRO A 378 -1.85 4.12 -3.53
C PRO A 378 -1.11 2.78 -3.66
N ALA A 379 -0.34 2.45 -2.64
CA ALA A 379 0.54 1.28 -2.60
C ALA A 379 -0.05 0.09 -1.82
N GLY A 380 -1.30 0.19 -1.38
CA GLY A 380 -1.97 -0.82 -0.57
C GLY A 380 -3.31 -1.22 -1.17
N ALA A 381 -3.34 -1.85 -2.36
CA ALA A 381 -4.59 -2.33 -2.92
C ALA A 381 -4.70 -3.86 -2.83
N ILE A 382 -5.83 -4.35 -2.34
CA ILE A 382 -6.12 -5.76 -2.09
C ILE A 382 -7.35 -6.18 -2.88
N ILE A 383 -7.23 -7.23 -3.68
CA ILE A 383 -8.35 -7.87 -4.37
C ILE A 383 -9.00 -8.91 -3.43
N ASN A 384 -10.23 -8.67 -3.05
CA ASN A 384 -11.08 -9.66 -2.40
C ASN A 384 -11.96 -10.35 -3.46
N LYS A 385 -11.48 -11.49 -3.99
CA LYS A 385 -12.16 -12.23 -5.06
C LYS A 385 -13.52 -12.75 -4.62
N LYS A 386 -13.66 -13.20 -3.37
CA LYS A 386 -14.89 -13.75 -2.80
C LYS A 386 -16.03 -12.73 -2.82
N ARG A 387 -15.70 -11.46 -2.56
CA ARG A 387 -16.67 -10.35 -2.52
C ARG A 387 -16.79 -9.59 -3.84
N GLY A 388 -15.90 -9.83 -4.79
CA GLY A 388 -15.88 -9.09 -6.05
C GLY A 388 -15.50 -7.62 -5.88
N VAL A 389 -14.67 -7.30 -4.87
CA VAL A 389 -14.26 -5.92 -4.56
C VAL A 389 -12.75 -5.79 -4.46
N GLN A 390 -12.27 -4.56 -4.60
CA GLN A 390 -10.91 -4.15 -4.28
C GLN A 390 -10.93 -3.13 -3.15
N HIS A 391 -10.12 -3.35 -2.13
CA HIS A 391 -9.82 -2.38 -1.09
C HIS A 391 -8.54 -1.64 -1.44
N ILE A 392 -8.58 -0.32 -1.50
CA ILE A 392 -7.45 0.55 -1.82
C ILE A 392 -7.19 1.42 -0.61
N PHE A 393 -5.97 1.37 -0.07
CA PHE A 393 -5.59 2.16 1.08
C PHE A 393 -4.72 3.34 0.63
N ILE A 394 -5.08 4.52 1.05
CA ILE A 394 -4.40 5.78 0.76
C ILE A 394 -4.24 6.58 2.05
N TYR A 395 -3.30 7.53 2.05
CA TYR A 395 -3.33 8.58 3.05
C TYR A 395 -3.65 9.92 2.40
N ILE A 396 -4.21 10.84 3.19
CA ILE A 396 -4.52 12.18 2.72
C ILE A 396 -4.59 13.16 3.87
N GLY A 397 -4.07 14.36 3.66
CA GLY A 397 -4.05 15.41 4.65
C GLY A 397 -3.22 16.62 4.22
N HIS A 398 -2.57 17.25 5.19
CA HIS A 398 -1.73 18.41 4.98
C HIS A 398 -0.24 18.04 5.07
N PRO A 399 0.66 18.56 4.21
CA PRO A 399 2.08 18.18 4.18
C PRO A 399 2.85 18.51 5.46
N ASN A 400 2.43 19.54 6.19
CA ASN A 400 3.06 20.00 7.42
C ASN A 400 2.20 19.73 8.67
N GLY A 401 1.17 18.90 8.55
CA GLY A 401 0.19 18.70 9.61
C GLY A 401 -0.49 17.34 9.52
N PRO A 402 -1.73 17.25 10.04
CA PRO A 402 -2.43 15.99 10.13
C PRO A 402 -2.72 15.38 8.77
N ALA A 403 -2.52 14.08 8.68
CA ALA A 403 -2.95 13.23 7.60
C ALA A 403 -3.52 11.93 8.17
N GLY A 404 -4.58 11.43 7.57
CA GLY A 404 -5.22 10.17 7.95
C GLY A 404 -5.10 9.10 6.88
N VAL A 405 -5.27 7.85 7.28
CA VAL A 405 -5.37 6.70 6.39
C VAL A 405 -6.83 6.42 6.10
N PHE A 406 -7.14 6.26 4.82
CA PHE A 406 -8.48 5.99 4.31
C PHE A 406 -8.50 4.73 3.46
N ARG A 407 -9.64 4.08 3.41
CA ARG A 407 -9.94 2.96 2.52
C ARG A 407 -10.96 3.40 1.48
N ILE A 408 -10.68 3.08 0.23
CA ILE A 408 -11.65 3.08 -0.87
C ILE A 408 -11.95 1.62 -1.18
N THR A 409 -13.18 1.18 -1.00
CA THR A 409 -13.66 -0.12 -1.47
C THR A 409 -14.40 0.09 -2.77
N ARG A 410 -13.99 -0.58 -3.83
CA ARG A 410 -14.68 -0.53 -5.14
C ARG A 410 -15.06 -1.91 -5.64
N THR A 411 -16.12 -1.98 -6.42
CA THR A 411 -16.45 -3.19 -7.20
C THR A 411 -15.36 -3.52 -8.21
N LEU A 412 -15.15 -4.81 -8.48
CA LEU A 412 -14.31 -5.28 -9.59
C LEU A 412 -15.01 -5.14 -10.95
N ASN A 413 -16.30 -4.84 -10.97
CA ASN A 413 -17.03 -4.51 -12.21
C ASN A 413 -16.71 -3.07 -12.63
N THR A 414 -15.53 -2.88 -13.22
CA THR A 414 -15.04 -1.57 -13.66
C THR A 414 -15.99 -0.83 -14.61
N PRO A 415 -16.70 -1.47 -15.57
CA PRO A 415 -17.70 -0.80 -16.38
C PRO A 415 -18.83 -0.14 -15.57
N LYS A 416 -19.42 -0.85 -14.60
CA LYS A 416 -20.48 -0.28 -13.74
C LYS A 416 -19.96 0.87 -12.89
N LEU A 417 -18.75 0.72 -12.33
CA LEU A 417 -18.11 1.77 -11.58
C LEU A 417 -17.87 3.02 -12.44
N LYS A 418 -17.38 2.83 -13.66
CA LYS A 418 -17.11 3.91 -14.61
C LYS A 418 -18.40 4.68 -14.96
N GLN A 419 -19.49 3.97 -15.19
CA GLN A 419 -20.80 4.60 -15.45
C GLN A 419 -21.22 5.49 -14.28
N LEU A 420 -21.18 5.00 -13.03
CA LEU A 420 -21.52 5.79 -11.85
C LEU A 420 -20.65 7.06 -11.74
N LEU A 421 -19.32 6.92 -11.92
CA LEU A 421 -18.39 8.02 -11.74
C LEU A 421 -18.37 9.03 -12.89
N ALA A 422 -18.89 8.66 -14.09
CA ALA A 422 -19.03 9.57 -15.23
C ALA A 422 -20.18 10.57 -15.05
N GLU A 423 -21.19 10.24 -14.27
CA GLU A 423 -22.34 11.12 -14.00
C GLU A 423 -21.96 12.43 -13.30
N ASN A 424 -20.68 12.60 -12.86
CA ASN A 424 -20.21 13.71 -12.04
C ASN A 424 -18.85 14.28 -12.47
N ASN A 425 -18.46 14.07 -13.73
CA ASN A 425 -17.22 14.61 -14.31
C ASN A 425 -17.49 15.81 -15.24
#